data_ae987c04f91e9b678eddcdd698d320f6
#
_entry.id   ae987c04f91e9b678eddcdd698d320f6
#
_cell.length_a   1.000
_cell.length_b   1.000
_cell.length_c   1.000
_cell.angle_alpha   90.00
_cell.angle_beta   90.00
_cell.angle_gamma   90.00
#
_symmetry.space_group_name_H-M   'P 1'
#
loop_
_entity.id
_entity.type
_entity.pdbx_description
1 polymer ?
#
loop_
_entity_poly.entity_id
_entity_poly.type
_entity_poly.pdbx_seq_one_letter_code
_entity_poly.pdbx_strand_id
1 'polypeptide(L)'
;GEEPIDHTTLFKFFLRMEASNTARKLFEKLTLRFAEACGTSTKKQRTDSFFMHGWLQILSRYGLFKETLRVFLQNLRKQKPGLYEGISKELSRNYLDKEFDLTEKDHEKAQREVKRMAQDLSAVYTVFDNHHQVNQYESFKTLATVFHQQCEVVENPEKTVREVVIREKPVGDEINSTPHNTHARYVKKGKQTKKKKK
;
A
#
# COMPACT_ATOMS: atom_id res chain seq x y z
N GLY A 1 -11.38 7.36 -42.91
CA GLY A 1 -11.49 7.07 -41.50
C GLY A 1 -10.11 7.20 -40.86
N GLU A 2 -10.01 7.91 -39.76
CA GLU A 2 -8.76 7.99 -39.01
C GLU A 2 -8.45 6.61 -38.43
N GLU A 3 -7.23 6.11 -38.68
CA GLU A 3 -6.80 4.84 -38.07
C GLU A 3 -6.66 5.04 -36.55
N PRO A 4 -7.15 4.09 -35.74
CA PRO A 4 -7.03 4.18 -34.30
C PRO A 4 -5.55 4.14 -33.89
N ILE A 5 -5.17 5.01 -32.96
CA ILE A 5 -3.80 5.04 -32.42
C ILE A 5 -3.50 3.71 -31.75
N ASP A 6 -2.41 3.06 -32.19
CA ASP A 6 -1.98 1.80 -31.59
C ASP A 6 -1.62 1.94 -30.10
N HIS A 7 -2.04 0.97 -29.30
CA HIS A 7 -1.81 0.92 -27.85
C HIS A 7 -0.33 1.10 -27.47
N THR A 8 0.58 0.54 -28.27
CA THR A 8 2.03 0.64 -28.02
C THR A 8 2.53 2.08 -28.19
N THR A 9 1.98 2.80 -29.18
CA THR A 9 2.29 4.22 -29.43
C THR A 9 1.81 5.09 -28.28
N LEU A 10 0.58 4.83 -27.79
CA LEU A 10 0.01 5.52 -26.64
C LEU A 10 0.84 5.28 -25.37
N PHE A 11 1.24 4.05 -25.12
CA PHE A 11 2.08 3.69 -23.98
C PHE A 11 3.44 4.37 -24.03
N LYS A 12 4.13 4.37 -25.18
CA LYS A 12 5.41 5.08 -25.37
C LYS A 12 5.25 6.59 -25.17
N PHE A 13 4.13 7.15 -25.59
CA PHE A 13 3.83 8.57 -25.38
C PHE A 13 3.72 8.90 -23.87
N PHE A 14 2.99 8.09 -23.08
CA PHE A 14 2.90 8.29 -21.65
C PHE A 14 4.23 8.17 -20.93
N LEU A 15 5.07 7.19 -21.29
CA LEU A 15 6.41 7.04 -20.73
C LEU A 15 7.29 8.27 -21.00
N ARG A 16 7.22 8.83 -22.22
CA ARG A 16 7.96 10.05 -22.57
C ARG A 16 7.44 11.27 -21.81
N MET A 17 6.14 11.41 -21.66
CA MET A 17 5.54 12.49 -20.88
C MET A 17 5.96 12.43 -19.40
N GLU A 18 6.01 11.25 -18.82
CA GLU A 18 6.46 11.03 -17.46
C GLU A 18 7.95 11.37 -17.30
N ALA A 19 8.80 10.81 -18.14
CA ALA A 19 10.25 11.02 -18.11
C ALA A 19 10.64 12.50 -18.29
N SER A 20 9.89 13.25 -19.09
CA SER A 20 10.16 14.67 -19.39
C SER A 20 9.46 15.67 -18.45
N ASN A 21 8.70 15.20 -17.46
CA ASN A 21 7.85 16.05 -16.60
C ASN A 21 6.82 16.91 -17.38
N THR A 22 6.56 16.55 -18.65
CA THR A 22 5.68 17.31 -19.54
C THR A 22 4.23 17.25 -19.09
N ALA A 23 3.80 16.12 -18.55
CA ALA A 23 2.44 15.94 -18.02
C ALA A 23 2.14 16.97 -16.92
N ARG A 24 3.09 17.16 -15.99
CA ARG A 24 2.96 18.13 -14.89
C ARG A 24 2.91 19.55 -15.42
N LYS A 25 3.83 19.93 -16.32
CA LYS A 25 3.86 21.26 -16.94
C LYS A 25 2.57 21.57 -17.70
N LEU A 26 2.04 20.59 -18.43
CA LEU A 26 0.78 20.71 -19.16
C LEU A 26 -0.39 20.90 -18.20
N PHE A 27 -0.44 20.11 -17.15
CA PHE A 27 -1.49 20.22 -16.12
C PHE A 27 -1.47 21.61 -15.45
N GLU A 28 -0.31 22.09 -15.02
CA GLU A 28 -0.14 23.41 -14.43
C GLU A 28 -0.61 24.53 -15.38
N LYS A 29 -0.20 24.45 -16.65
CA LYS A 29 -0.59 25.43 -17.67
C LYS A 29 -2.10 25.43 -17.96
N LEU A 30 -2.72 24.25 -18.05
CA LEU A 30 -4.16 24.11 -18.23
C LEU A 30 -4.93 24.63 -17.02
N THR A 31 -4.48 24.29 -15.80
CA THR A 31 -5.13 24.75 -14.55
C THR A 31 -5.13 26.28 -14.46
N LEU A 32 -4.01 26.93 -14.81
CA LEU A 32 -3.94 28.38 -14.83
C LEU A 32 -4.90 29.00 -15.86
N ARG A 33 -4.94 28.44 -17.07
CA ARG A 33 -5.86 28.92 -18.13
C ARG A 33 -7.33 28.74 -17.74
N PHE A 34 -7.68 27.60 -17.11
CA PHE A 34 -9.04 27.40 -16.62
C PHE A 34 -9.39 28.34 -15.46
N ALA A 35 -8.44 28.60 -14.56
CA ALA A 35 -8.65 29.55 -13.47
C ALA A 35 -8.91 30.96 -14.00
N GLU A 36 -8.15 31.41 -15.01
CA GLU A 36 -8.36 32.69 -15.69
C GLU A 36 -9.71 32.73 -16.39
N ALA A 37 -10.05 31.71 -17.19
CA ALA A 37 -11.31 31.65 -17.92
C ALA A 37 -12.54 31.61 -17.02
N CYS A 38 -12.41 30.99 -15.84
CA CYS A 38 -13.49 30.92 -14.85
C CYS A 38 -13.48 32.08 -13.83
N GLY A 39 -12.53 33.01 -13.92
CA GLY A 39 -12.40 34.11 -12.97
C GLY A 39 -12.12 33.64 -11.52
N THR A 40 -11.53 32.45 -11.35
CA THR A 40 -11.30 31.86 -10.03
C THR A 40 -9.91 32.20 -9.51
N SER A 41 -9.82 32.54 -8.21
CA SER A 41 -8.55 32.82 -7.56
C SER A 41 -7.79 31.55 -7.24
N THR A 42 -6.53 31.47 -7.68
CA THR A 42 -5.60 30.37 -7.34
C THR A 42 -5.10 30.44 -5.90
N LYS A 43 -5.38 31.51 -5.15
CA LYS A 43 -4.92 31.71 -3.76
C LYS A 43 -5.67 30.83 -2.74
N LYS A 44 -6.85 30.32 -3.08
CA LYS A 44 -7.63 29.39 -2.24
C LYS A 44 -8.10 28.24 -3.09
N GLN A 45 -7.28 27.22 -3.22
CA GLN A 45 -7.67 25.97 -3.85
C GLN A 45 -8.33 25.06 -2.83
N ARG A 46 -9.58 24.68 -3.09
CA ARG A 46 -10.23 23.57 -2.40
C ARG A 46 -10.03 22.34 -3.28
N THR A 47 -9.00 21.57 -2.98
CA THR A 47 -8.82 20.28 -3.65
C THR A 47 -9.79 19.31 -3.00
N ASP A 48 -10.94 19.09 -3.63
CA ASP A 48 -11.73 17.90 -3.38
C ASP A 48 -10.91 16.75 -3.96
N SER A 49 -10.31 15.94 -3.07
CA SER A 49 -9.70 14.70 -3.48
C SER A 49 -10.81 13.79 -3.97
N PHE A 50 -11.00 13.72 -5.27
CA PHE A 50 -11.68 12.63 -5.92
C PHE A 50 -10.88 11.37 -5.59
N PHE A 51 -11.46 10.49 -4.80
CA PHE A 51 -11.02 9.10 -4.82
C PHE A 51 -11.30 8.59 -6.23
N MET A 52 -10.30 8.65 -7.09
CA MET A 52 -10.37 7.90 -8.34
C MET A 52 -10.41 6.43 -7.96
N HIS A 53 -11.61 5.86 -7.99
CA HIS A 53 -11.90 4.44 -7.73
C HIS A 53 -11.19 3.48 -8.69
N GLY A 54 -10.15 3.91 -9.38
CA GLY A 54 -9.43 3.09 -10.36
C GLY A 54 -8.04 2.65 -9.92
N TRP A 55 -7.35 3.37 -9.01
CA TRP A 55 -5.94 3.07 -8.73
C TRP A 55 -5.54 3.16 -7.26
N LEU A 56 -6.35 3.77 -6.39
CA LEU A 56 -6.20 3.74 -4.95
C LEU A 56 -7.34 2.89 -4.37
N GLN A 57 -7.38 1.63 -4.74
CA GLN A 57 -8.15 0.68 -3.96
C GLN A 57 -7.59 0.75 -2.54
N ILE A 58 -8.46 1.12 -1.59
CA ILE A 58 -8.18 0.92 -0.18
C ILE A 58 -7.99 -0.58 -0.02
N LEU A 59 -6.73 -1.00 0.00
CA LEU A 59 -6.43 -2.41 0.16
C LEU A 59 -7.06 -2.86 1.48
N SER A 60 -7.93 -3.85 1.42
CA SER A 60 -8.37 -4.54 2.62
C SER A 60 -7.13 -5.05 3.37
N ARG A 61 -7.24 -5.41 4.64
CA ARG A 61 -6.11 -6.00 5.38
C ARG A 61 -5.49 -7.19 4.64
N TYR A 62 -6.32 -7.98 3.96
CA TYR A 62 -5.88 -9.06 3.10
C TYR A 62 -4.92 -8.57 2.01
N GLY A 63 -5.35 -7.59 1.23
CA GLY A 63 -4.53 -7.00 0.17
C GLY A 63 -3.28 -6.30 0.73
N LEU A 64 -3.43 -5.57 1.83
CA LEU A 64 -2.31 -4.89 2.48
C LEU A 64 -1.21 -5.86 2.91
N PHE A 65 -1.56 -6.94 3.62
CA PHE A 65 -0.59 -7.93 4.10
C PHE A 65 0.06 -8.68 2.94
N LYS A 66 -0.75 -9.15 2.00
CA LYS A 66 -0.26 -9.87 0.82
C LYS A 66 0.72 -9.02 0.03
N GLU A 67 0.35 -7.78 -0.26
CA GLU A 67 1.16 -6.89 -1.07
C GLU A 67 2.43 -6.43 -0.33
N THR A 68 2.36 -6.22 0.97
CA THR A 68 3.53 -5.88 1.80
C THR A 68 4.56 -7.01 1.78
N LEU A 69 4.13 -8.24 1.97
CA LEU A 69 5.02 -9.42 1.89
C LEU A 69 5.57 -9.59 0.48
N ARG A 70 4.74 -9.43 -0.55
CA ARG A 70 5.16 -9.53 -1.94
C ARG A 70 6.26 -8.53 -2.29
N VAL A 71 6.07 -7.27 -1.96
CA VAL A 71 7.04 -6.19 -2.23
C VAL A 71 8.36 -6.45 -1.49
N PHE A 72 8.29 -6.87 -0.23
CA PHE A 72 9.49 -7.21 0.53
C PHE A 72 10.23 -8.39 -0.09
N LEU A 73 9.56 -9.50 -0.39
CA LEU A 73 10.17 -10.71 -0.97
C LEU A 73 10.76 -10.45 -2.35
N GLN A 74 10.10 -9.66 -3.20
CA GLN A 74 10.64 -9.23 -4.49
C GLN A 74 11.92 -8.42 -4.34
N ASN A 75 11.94 -7.48 -3.39
CA ASN A 75 13.11 -6.67 -3.11
C ASN A 75 14.25 -7.55 -2.56
N LEU A 76 13.96 -8.42 -1.61
CA LEU A 76 14.95 -9.33 -1.04
C LEU A 76 15.56 -10.27 -2.11
N ARG A 77 14.72 -10.84 -2.98
CA ARG A 77 15.19 -11.69 -4.11
C ARG A 77 16.14 -10.93 -5.02
N LYS A 78 15.85 -9.64 -5.28
CA LYS A 78 16.66 -8.80 -6.15
C LYS A 78 17.98 -8.36 -5.49
N GLN A 79 17.94 -8.00 -4.22
CA GLN A 79 19.09 -7.39 -3.51
C GLN A 79 19.99 -8.40 -2.81
N LYS A 80 19.43 -9.52 -2.33
CA LYS A 80 20.10 -10.54 -1.53
C LYS A 80 19.58 -11.94 -1.88
N PRO A 81 19.89 -12.46 -3.08
CA PRO A 81 19.40 -13.77 -3.51
C PRO A 81 19.76 -14.90 -2.55
N GLY A 82 20.96 -14.88 -1.95
CA GLY A 82 21.37 -15.91 -1.00
C GLY A 82 20.52 -15.93 0.28
N LEU A 83 20.06 -14.77 0.78
CA LEU A 83 19.13 -14.73 1.92
C LEU A 83 17.71 -15.16 1.50
N TYR A 84 17.31 -14.83 0.28
CA TYR A 84 16.02 -15.24 -0.26
C TYR A 84 15.93 -16.76 -0.43
N GLU A 85 17.01 -17.45 -0.82
CA GLU A 85 17.06 -18.92 -0.93
C GLU A 85 16.84 -19.61 0.42
N GLY A 86 17.19 -18.96 1.52
CA GLY A 86 16.92 -19.44 2.88
C GLY A 86 15.47 -19.32 3.32
N ILE A 87 14.63 -18.60 2.55
CA ILE A 87 13.22 -18.46 2.85
C ILE A 87 12.43 -19.68 2.41
N SER A 88 11.38 -20.03 3.17
CA SER A 88 10.48 -21.12 2.84
C SER A 88 9.93 -21.00 1.42
N LYS A 89 10.05 -22.09 0.64
CA LYS A 89 9.48 -22.18 -0.71
C LYS A 89 7.96 -21.96 -0.73
N GLU A 90 7.28 -22.33 0.36
CA GLU A 90 5.85 -22.11 0.52
C GLU A 90 5.53 -20.63 0.62
N LEU A 91 6.30 -19.87 1.40
CA LEU A 91 6.13 -18.43 1.53
C LEU A 91 6.33 -17.75 0.16
N SER A 92 7.39 -18.09 -0.56
CA SER A 92 7.65 -17.57 -1.90
C SER A 92 6.51 -17.86 -2.86
N ARG A 93 6.03 -19.09 -2.91
CA ARG A 93 4.90 -19.49 -3.77
C ARG A 93 3.62 -18.75 -3.44
N ASN A 94 3.31 -18.55 -2.15
CA ASN A 94 2.07 -17.91 -1.72
C ASN A 94 2.01 -16.43 -2.08
N TYR A 95 3.14 -15.74 -2.13
CA TYR A 95 3.18 -14.28 -2.32
C TYR A 95 3.75 -13.82 -3.66
N LEU A 96 4.55 -14.64 -4.35
CA LEU A 96 5.16 -14.27 -5.64
C LEU A 96 4.49 -14.96 -6.83
N ASP A 97 4.08 -16.21 -6.69
CA ASP A 97 3.63 -17.02 -7.83
C ASP A 97 2.09 -17.05 -7.97
N LYS A 98 1.35 -16.83 -6.88
CA LYS A 98 -0.11 -16.79 -6.92
C LYS A 98 -0.61 -15.42 -7.37
N GLU A 99 -1.49 -15.42 -8.37
CA GLU A 99 -2.20 -14.23 -8.78
C GLU A 99 -2.97 -13.57 -7.62
N PHE A 100 -3.09 -12.27 -7.71
CA PHE A 100 -3.75 -11.45 -6.71
C PHE A 100 -5.26 -11.51 -6.93
N ASP A 101 -5.95 -12.42 -6.27
CA ASP A 101 -7.41 -12.48 -6.27
C ASP A 101 -7.97 -11.62 -5.14
N LEU A 102 -8.53 -10.46 -5.50
CA LEU A 102 -9.19 -9.52 -4.58
C LEU A 102 -10.69 -9.83 -4.40
N THR A 103 -11.22 -10.79 -5.16
CA THR A 103 -12.65 -11.08 -5.20
C THR A 103 -13.08 -12.13 -4.17
N GLU A 104 -12.49 -12.14 -3.00
CA GLU A 104 -12.87 -13.10 -1.98
C GLU A 104 -14.26 -12.76 -1.42
N LYS A 105 -15.27 -13.50 -1.89
CA LYS A 105 -16.66 -13.37 -1.43
C LYS A 105 -16.93 -14.14 -0.14
N ASP A 106 -16.00 -15.01 0.25
CA ASP A 106 -16.12 -15.85 1.45
C ASP A 106 -15.41 -15.17 2.64
N HIS A 107 -16.21 -14.58 3.51
CA HIS A 107 -15.74 -13.86 4.68
C HIS A 107 -14.91 -14.73 5.64
N GLU A 108 -15.29 -15.97 5.88
CA GLU A 108 -14.58 -16.86 6.80
C GLU A 108 -13.22 -17.27 6.24
N LYS A 109 -13.18 -17.53 4.93
CA LYS A 109 -11.95 -17.87 4.24
C LYS A 109 -11.00 -16.69 4.23
N ALA A 110 -11.49 -15.47 3.95
CA ALA A 110 -10.71 -14.24 3.99
C ALA A 110 -10.12 -13.99 5.39
N GLN A 111 -10.89 -14.19 6.46
CA GLN A 111 -10.40 -14.04 7.82
C GLN A 111 -9.30 -15.06 8.18
N ARG A 112 -9.45 -16.31 7.76
CA ARG A 112 -8.41 -17.34 7.95
C ARG A 112 -7.11 -16.99 7.22
N GLU A 113 -7.23 -16.54 5.98
CA GLU A 113 -6.07 -16.12 5.18
C GLU A 113 -5.39 -14.89 5.78
N VAL A 114 -6.14 -13.89 6.23
CA VAL A 114 -5.58 -12.70 6.89
C VAL A 114 -4.84 -13.10 8.18
N LYS A 115 -5.38 -14.05 8.96
CA LYS A 115 -4.70 -14.56 10.17
C LYS A 115 -3.39 -15.27 9.82
N ARG A 116 -3.39 -16.10 8.77
CA ARG A 116 -2.18 -16.76 8.27
C ARG A 116 -1.15 -15.75 7.79
N MET A 117 -1.57 -14.74 7.02
CA MET A 117 -0.67 -13.68 6.55
C MET A 117 -0.08 -12.84 7.69
N ALA A 118 -0.81 -12.62 8.76
CA ALA A 118 -0.29 -11.95 9.96
C ALA A 118 0.81 -12.78 10.64
N GLN A 119 0.66 -14.11 10.66
CA GLN A 119 1.72 -15.00 11.15
C GLN A 119 2.95 -14.98 10.25
N ASP A 120 2.76 -15.02 8.94
CA ASP A 120 3.85 -14.92 7.96
C ASP A 120 4.59 -13.57 8.07
N LEU A 121 3.85 -12.47 8.26
CA LEU A 121 4.41 -11.13 8.51
C LEU A 121 5.28 -11.11 9.77
N SER A 122 4.77 -11.70 10.87
CA SER A 122 5.50 -11.81 12.12
C SER A 122 6.77 -12.65 12.00
N ALA A 123 6.68 -13.79 11.29
CA ALA A 123 7.82 -14.65 11.07
C ALA A 123 8.93 -13.94 10.28
N VAL A 124 8.55 -13.28 9.18
CA VAL A 124 9.48 -12.50 8.35
C VAL A 124 10.08 -11.33 9.15
N TYR A 125 9.26 -10.60 9.90
CA TYR A 125 9.72 -9.52 10.76
C TYR A 125 10.76 -10.03 11.77
N THR A 126 10.46 -11.10 12.50
CA THR A 126 11.36 -11.66 13.53
C THR A 126 12.70 -12.11 12.97
N VAL A 127 12.72 -12.69 11.76
CA VAL A 127 13.94 -13.15 11.10
C VAL A 127 14.84 -11.97 10.69
N PHE A 128 14.27 -10.90 10.21
CA PHE A 128 15.02 -9.80 9.60
C PHE A 128 15.16 -8.53 10.43
N ASP A 129 14.46 -8.40 11.55
CA ASP A 129 14.51 -7.21 12.43
C ASP A 129 15.94 -6.89 12.88
N ASN A 130 16.70 -7.90 13.25
CA ASN A 130 18.10 -7.76 13.68
C ASN A 130 19.11 -7.90 12.54
N HIS A 131 18.65 -8.04 11.29
CA HIS A 131 19.58 -8.20 10.17
C HIS A 131 20.06 -6.84 9.66
N HIS A 132 21.30 -6.46 9.98
CA HIS A 132 21.87 -5.12 9.81
C HIS A 132 21.70 -4.50 8.41
N GLN A 133 21.69 -5.30 7.34
CA GLN A 133 21.53 -4.79 5.97
C GLN A 133 20.08 -4.76 5.52
N VAL A 134 19.28 -5.76 5.88
CA VAL A 134 17.90 -5.90 5.42
C VAL A 134 16.98 -4.89 6.11
N ASN A 135 17.22 -4.60 7.39
CA ASN A 135 16.42 -3.64 8.15
C ASN A 135 16.54 -2.20 7.62
N GLN A 136 17.55 -1.90 6.80
CA GLN A 136 17.70 -0.60 6.14
C GLN A 136 16.83 -0.45 4.88
N TYR A 137 16.31 -1.55 4.32
CA TYR A 137 15.48 -1.48 3.12
C TYR A 137 14.14 -0.84 3.42
N GLU A 138 13.72 0.08 2.54
CA GLU A 138 12.40 0.75 2.67
C GLU A 138 11.25 -0.26 2.66
N SER A 139 11.37 -1.35 1.89
CA SER A 139 10.40 -2.44 1.88
C SER A 139 10.29 -3.16 3.22
N PHE A 140 11.41 -3.32 3.95
CA PHE A 140 11.39 -3.90 5.30
C PHE A 140 10.83 -2.92 6.33
N LYS A 141 11.23 -1.64 6.28
CA LYS A 141 10.66 -0.60 7.16
C LYS A 141 9.15 -0.50 7.00
N THR A 142 8.67 -0.57 5.75
CA THR A 142 7.23 -0.59 5.46
C THR A 142 6.57 -1.84 6.04
N LEU A 143 7.20 -3.02 5.89
CA LEU A 143 6.71 -4.27 6.47
C LEU A 143 6.63 -4.18 8.00
N ALA A 144 7.68 -3.70 8.65
CA ALA A 144 7.72 -3.49 10.10
C ALA A 144 6.62 -2.53 10.56
N THR A 145 6.44 -1.42 9.85
CA THR A 145 5.39 -0.43 10.14
C THR A 145 4.00 -1.04 10.03
N VAL A 146 3.71 -1.76 8.94
CA VAL A 146 2.42 -2.44 8.73
C VAL A 146 2.19 -3.49 9.83
N PHE A 147 3.22 -4.26 10.17
CA PHE A 147 3.14 -5.26 11.24
C PHE A 147 2.77 -4.61 12.58
N HIS A 148 3.50 -3.59 13.01
CA HIS A 148 3.21 -2.91 14.29
C HIS A 148 1.87 -2.18 14.32
N GLN A 149 1.43 -1.64 13.19
CA GLN A 149 0.13 -0.96 13.11
C GLN A 149 -1.05 -1.93 13.15
N GLN A 150 -0.92 -3.09 12.54
CA GLN A 150 -2.04 -4.01 12.31
C GLN A 150 -2.06 -5.22 13.23
N CYS A 151 -0.89 -5.58 13.79
CA CYS A 151 -0.74 -6.80 14.58
C CYS A 151 -0.23 -6.52 15.99
N GLU A 152 -0.45 -7.47 16.87
CA GLU A 152 0.06 -7.51 18.24
C GLU A 152 0.56 -8.90 18.55
N VAL A 153 1.70 -8.98 19.22
CA VAL A 153 2.23 -10.26 19.70
C VAL A 153 1.80 -10.42 21.15
N VAL A 154 0.98 -11.43 21.39
CA VAL A 154 0.51 -11.75 22.73
C VAL A 154 1.32 -12.96 23.23
N GLU A 155 2.00 -12.78 24.35
CA GLU A 155 2.65 -13.89 25.03
C GLU A 155 1.60 -14.67 25.81
N ASN A 156 1.32 -15.89 25.41
CA ASN A 156 0.43 -16.77 26.17
C ASN A 156 1.28 -17.54 27.20
N PRO A 157 1.10 -17.28 28.52
CA PRO A 157 1.89 -17.91 29.56
C PRO A 157 1.71 -19.44 29.62
N GLU A 158 0.60 -19.96 29.10
CA GLU A 158 0.31 -21.40 29.06
C GLU A 158 0.87 -22.11 27.81
N LYS A 159 1.23 -21.37 26.79
CA LYS A 159 1.80 -21.88 25.54
C LYS A 159 3.12 -21.20 25.29
N THR A 160 4.19 -21.96 25.17
CA THR A 160 5.54 -21.50 24.79
C THR A 160 5.59 -20.83 23.40
N VAL A 161 4.45 -20.57 22.81
CA VAL A 161 4.31 -20.02 21.44
C VAL A 161 3.73 -18.60 21.51
N ARG A 162 4.46 -17.66 20.91
CA ARG A 162 3.98 -16.30 20.70
C ARG A 162 2.81 -16.32 19.70
N GLU A 163 1.66 -15.86 20.12
CA GLU A 163 0.48 -15.76 19.25
C GLU A 163 0.39 -14.35 18.65
N VAL A 164 0.23 -14.30 17.32
CA VAL A 164 0.03 -13.03 16.59
C VAL A 164 -1.47 -12.76 16.50
N VAL A 165 -1.91 -11.68 17.11
CA VAL A 165 -3.29 -11.23 17.07
C VAL A 165 -3.41 -10.00 16.18
N ILE A 166 -4.42 -10.00 15.33
CA ILE A 166 -4.72 -8.85 14.47
C ILE A 166 -5.51 -7.83 15.30
N ARG A 167 -4.99 -6.60 15.37
CA ARG A 167 -5.66 -5.53 16.10
C ARG A 167 -7.04 -5.23 15.48
N GLU A 168 -8.03 -4.98 16.31
CA GLU A 168 -9.35 -4.58 15.84
C GLU A 168 -9.28 -3.27 15.05
N LYS A 169 -8.51 -2.30 15.55
CA LYS A 169 -8.21 -1.03 14.91
C LYS A 169 -6.69 -0.85 14.77
N PRO A 170 -6.21 -0.40 13.61
CA PRO A 170 -4.79 -0.07 13.45
C PRO A 170 -4.36 1.00 14.44
N VAL A 171 -3.11 0.93 14.89
CA VAL A 171 -2.51 1.87 15.85
C VAL A 171 -1.51 2.79 15.12
N GLY A 172 -1.48 4.04 15.53
CA GLY A 172 -0.59 5.08 14.99
C GLY A 172 -1.34 6.25 14.38
N ASP A 173 -0.67 7.39 14.32
CA ASP A 173 -1.24 8.64 13.79
C ASP A 173 -1.36 8.58 12.25
N GLU A 174 -0.49 7.82 11.62
CA GLU A 174 -0.35 7.70 10.17
C GLU A 174 -0.43 6.23 9.76
N ILE A 175 -1.64 5.78 9.44
CA ILE A 175 -1.89 4.38 9.08
C ILE A 175 -1.55 4.15 7.61
N ASN A 176 -0.64 3.22 7.35
CA ASN A 176 -0.31 2.80 5.99
C ASN A 176 -1.47 2.00 5.37
N SER A 177 -1.95 2.48 4.24
CA SER A 177 -3.02 1.83 3.47
C SER A 177 -2.48 1.03 2.27
N THR A 178 -1.24 1.27 1.88
CA THR A 178 -0.56 0.57 0.77
C THR A 178 0.95 0.59 0.95
N PRO A 179 1.67 -0.49 0.60
CA PRO A 179 3.13 -0.52 0.67
C PRO A 179 3.81 0.25 -0.47
N HIS A 180 3.07 0.63 -1.52
CA HIS A 180 3.63 1.35 -2.67
C HIS A 180 3.73 2.86 -2.48
N ASN A 181 2.92 3.41 -1.59
CA ASN A 181 2.91 4.82 -1.28
C ASN A 181 2.78 5.03 0.22
N THR A 182 3.91 5.14 0.89
CA THR A 182 3.98 5.38 2.34
C THR A 182 3.45 6.75 2.75
N HIS A 183 3.23 7.65 1.78
CA HIS A 183 2.61 8.97 2.01
C HIS A 183 1.09 8.97 1.77
N ALA A 184 0.53 7.88 1.20
CA ALA A 184 -0.92 7.75 1.05
C ALA A 184 -1.54 7.41 2.40
N ARG A 185 -2.22 8.38 2.99
CA ARG A 185 -2.77 8.31 4.35
C ARG A 185 -4.28 8.31 4.34
N TYR A 186 -4.85 7.55 5.26
CA TYR A 186 -6.28 7.57 5.49
C TYR A 186 -6.67 8.79 6.33
N VAL A 187 -7.31 9.77 5.71
CA VAL A 187 -7.84 10.94 6.43
C VAL A 187 -9.23 10.61 6.98
N LYS A 188 -9.35 10.46 8.29
CA LYS A 188 -10.63 10.34 8.96
C LYS A 188 -11.39 11.67 8.82
N LYS A 189 -12.50 11.71 8.09
CA LYS A 189 -13.40 12.88 8.11
C LYS A 189 -13.86 13.11 9.57
N GLY A 190 -13.41 14.20 10.17
CA GLY A 190 -13.82 14.59 11.50
C GLY A 190 -15.34 14.71 11.55
N LYS A 191 -15.97 14.24 12.64
CA LYS A 191 -17.38 14.50 12.91
C LYS A 191 -17.57 16.02 12.90
N GLN A 192 -18.34 16.53 11.95
CA GLN A 192 -18.78 17.92 11.99
C GLN A 192 -19.60 18.11 13.28
N THR A 193 -19.03 18.74 14.28
CA THR A 193 -19.79 19.25 15.41
C THR A 193 -20.74 20.30 14.88
N LYS A 194 -22.03 19.96 14.80
CA LYS A 194 -23.08 20.94 14.54
C LYS A 194 -22.98 22.01 15.63
N LYS A 195 -22.42 23.18 15.31
CA LYS A 195 -22.54 24.36 16.17
C LYS A 195 -24.03 24.67 16.24
N LYS A 196 -24.65 24.42 17.41
CA LYS A 196 -25.95 24.98 17.74
C LYS A 196 -25.79 26.49 17.71
N LYS A 197 -26.43 27.14 16.74
CA LYS A 197 -26.68 28.59 16.81
C LYS A 197 -27.59 28.83 18.01
N LYS A 198 -27.10 29.58 18.99
CA LYS A 198 -27.95 30.31 19.93
C LYS A 198 -28.49 31.54 19.25
#